data_43d2673a9505f5a9afe8d078c35db59a
#
_entry.id   43d2673a9505f5a9afe8d078c35db59a
#
_cell.length_a   1.000
_cell.length_b   1.000
_cell.length_c   1.000
_cell.angle_alpha   90.00
_cell.angle_beta   90.00
_cell.angle_gamma   90.00
#
_symmetry.space_group_name_H-M   'P 1'
#
loop_
_entity.id
_entity.type
_entity.pdbx_description
1 polymer ?
#
loop_
_entity_poly.entity_id
_entity_poly.type
_entity_poly.pdbx_seq_one_letter_code
_entity_poly.pdbx_strand_id
1 'polypeptide(L)'
;MRALVTGGAGQLAHAIRLVWAEHELFLPEESVFDLSRRDAIHSVVSEIRPDVLINCAAFTQVDRCETEADLAQLINGTAVGWLAEACEAQGARLIQISTDYVFDGTGTRPYREDDPTNPVSVYGRTKLDGERQAARCSRHLIARTSWLYDAWGKNFLNTMLNAAAQGRALRVVDDQHGAPTTCRTLARQLKVAVEEEWQGLVHATCQGETTWHGFAKAIFEAKGMSVALSPCTTADYPTPARRPAYSVLSGDRRRILGTDLMPEWRVALAEVMGELA
;
A
#
# COMPACT_ATOMS: atom_id res chain seq x y z
N MET A 1 1.75 -16.72 -16.84
CA MET A 1 1.80 -15.23 -17.03
C MET A 1 3.13 -14.73 -16.53
N ARG A 2 3.72 -13.77 -17.22
CA ARG A 2 4.99 -13.10 -16.87
C ARG A 2 4.67 -11.83 -16.08
N ALA A 3 5.02 -11.77 -14.81
CA ALA A 3 4.73 -10.63 -13.95
C ALA A 3 6.02 -9.94 -13.50
N LEU A 4 6.15 -8.65 -13.84
CA LEU A 4 7.24 -7.78 -13.41
C LEU A 4 6.79 -6.98 -12.19
N VAL A 5 7.53 -7.10 -11.08
CA VAL A 5 7.21 -6.44 -9.80
C VAL A 5 8.32 -5.48 -9.42
N THR A 6 8.00 -4.20 -9.27
CA THR A 6 8.97 -3.21 -8.76
C THR A 6 9.05 -3.26 -7.24
N GLY A 7 10.11 -2.72 -6.68
CA GLY A 7 10.29 -2.69 -5.23
C GLY A 7 10.46 -4.08 -4.60
N GLY A 8 11.23 -4.96 -5.24
CA GLY A 8 11.40 -6.37 -4.87
C GLY A 8 11.84 -6.64 -3.43
N ALA A 9 12.49 -5.66 -2.77
CA ALA A 9 12.85 -5.72 -1.36
C ALA A 9 11.71 -5.33 -0.40
N GLY A 10 10.56 -4.86 -0.92
CA GLY A 10 9.42 -4.40 -0.13
C GLY A 10 8.52 -5.54 0.36
N GLN A 11 7.75 -5.27 1.43
CA GLN A 11 6.88 -6.27 2.04
C GLN A 11 5.75 -6.76 1.10
N LEU A 12 5.17 -5.88 0.26
CA LEU A 12 4.15 -6.30 -0.70
C LEU A 12 4.75 -7.16 -1.83
N ALA A 13 5.92 -6.81 -2.35
CA ALA A 13 6.60 -7.62 -3.35
C ALA A 13 6.97 -9.02 -2.80
N HIS A 14 7.35 -9.09 -1.50
CA HIS A 14 7.57 -10.36 -0.81
C HIS A 14 6.27 -11.20 -0.77
N ALA A 15 5.15 -10.60 -0.38
CA ALA A 15 3.86 -11.28 -0.36
C ALA A 15 3.41 -11.74 -1.75
N ILE A 16 3.63 -10.92 -2.80
CA ILE A 16 3.36 -11.31 -4.19
C ILE A 16 4.19 -12.52 -4.57
N ARG A 17 5.49 -12.58 -4.22
CA ARG A 17 6.34 -13.75 -4.49
C ARG A 17 5.76 -15.03 -3.90
N LEU A 18 5.16 -14.97 -2.72
CA LEU A 18 4.57 -16.14 -2.08
C LEU A 18 3.21 -16.54 -2.69
N VAL A 19 2.38 -15.55 -3.00
CA VAL A 19 0.99 -15.75 -3.44
C VAL A 19 0.90 -16.08 -4.93
N TRP A 20 1.83 -15.57 -5.75
CA TRP A 20 1.84 -15.74 -7.21
C TRP A 20 2.90 -16.73 -7.68
N ALA A 21 3.30 -17.70 -6.83
CA ALA A 21 4.42 -18.62 -7.07
C ALA A 21 4.25 -19.52 -8.32
N GLU A 22 3.02 -19.69 -8.81
CA GLU A 22 2.74 -20.42 -10.06
C GLU A 22 2.98 -19.60 -11.33
N HIS A 23 3.30 -18.30 -11.20
CA HIS A 23 3.60 -17.41 -12.32
C HIS A 23 5.11 -17.20 -12.48
N GLU A 24 5.54 -16.79 -13.66
CA GLU A 24 6.92 -16.37 -13.91
C GLU A 24 7.13 -14.96 -13.36
N LEU A 25 7.78 -14.86 -12.19
CA LEU A 25 7.96 -13.60 -11.47
C LEU A 25 9.35 -13.01 -11.70
N PHE A 26 9.39 -11.75 -12.09
CA PHE A 26 10.60 -10.93 -12.23
C PHE A 26 10.57 -9.83 -11.16
N LEU A 27 11.54 -9.86 -10.25
CA LEU A 27 11.71 -8.87 -9.20
C LEU A 27 13.15 -8.31 -9.26
N PRO A 28 13.47 -7.48 -10.26
CA PRO A 28 14.81 -6.91 -10.40
C PRO A 28 15.21 -6.10 -9.18
N GLU A 29 16.49 -6.09 -8.86
CA GLU A 29 17.05 -5.22 -7.85
C GLU A 29 16.94 -3.74 -8.27
N GLU A 30 16.91 -2.83 -7.29
CA GLU A 30 16.80 -1.38 -7.54
C GLU A 30 17.92 -0.86 -8.44
N SER A 31 19.15 -1.41 -8.31
CA SER A 31 20.30 -1.08 -9.16
C SER A 31 20.10 -1.37 -10.64
N VAL A 32 19.23 -2.34 -10.96
CA VAL A 32 18.88 -2.75 -12.33
C VAL A 32 17.61 -2.03 -12.81
N PHE A 33 16.62 -1.91 -11.94
CA PHE A 33 15.32 -1.28 -12.24
C PHE A 33 15.15 0.01 -11.43
N ASP A 34 16.04 0.95 -11.66
CA ASP A 34 16.05 2.27 -11.02
C ASP A 34 14.91 3.14 -11.54
N LEU A 35 13.91 3.37 -10.70
CA LEU A 35 12.74 4.18 -11.03
C LEU A 35 13.06 5.68 -11.19
N SER A 36 14.23 6.14 -10.76
CA SER A 36 14.67 7.51 -11.03
C SER A 36 15.16 7.72 -12.48
N ARG A 37 15.28 6.63 -13.27
CA ARG A 37 15.82 6.62 -14.61
C ARG A 37 14.86 6.06 -15.64
N ARG A 38 14.37 6.91 -16.52
CA ARG A 38 13.44 6.54 -17.59
C ARG A 38 13.99 5.45 -18.51
N ASP A 39 15.26 5.57 -18.89
CA ASP A 39 15.96 4.60 -19.77
C ASP A 39 16.03 3.20 -19.14
N ALA A 40 16.32 3.11 -17.84
CA ALA A 40 16.33 1.85 -17.10
C ALA A 40 14.95 1.18 -17.10
N ILE A 41 13.87 1.96 -16.87
CA ILE A 41 12.49 1.46 -16.90
C ILE A 41 12.17 0.87 -18.28
N HIS A 42 12.38 1.63 -19.35
CA HIS A 42 12.07 1.17 -20.71
C HIS A 42 12.90 -0.05 -21.12
N SER A 43 14.20 -0.08 -20.76
CA SER A 43 15.08 -1.21 -21.05
C SER A 43 14.58 -2.50 -20.42
N VAL A 44 14.33 -2.48 -19.09
CA VAL A 44 13.89 -3.66 -18.34
C VAL A 44 12.52 -4.16 -18.81
N VAL A 45 11.55 -3.25 -19.04
CA VAL A 45 10.22 -3.63 -19.52
C VAL A 45 10.29 -4.24 -20.93
N SER A 46 11.11 -3.69 -21.82
CA SER A 46 11.27 -4.20 -23.19
C SER A 46 12.00 -5.55 -23.25
N GLU A 47 12.94 -5.79 -22.33
CA GLU A 47 13.67 -7.06 -22.21
C GLU A 47 12.77 -8.16 -21.65
N ILE A 48 12.11 -7.88 -20.53
CA ILE A 48 11.25 -8.86 -19.83
C ILE A 48 9.96 -9.13 -20.61
N ARG A 49 9.38 -8.12 -21.28
CA ARG A 49 8.07 -8.21 -21.96
C ARG A 49 7.00 -8.82 -21.05
N PRO A 50 6.69 -8.19 -19.93
CA PRO A 50 5.72 -8.73 -18.99
C PRO A 50 4.29 -8.67 -19.53
N ASP A 51 3.44 -9.62 -19.14
CA ASP A 51 1.99 -9.54 -19.31
C ASP A 51 1.38 -8.50 -18.36
N VAL A 52 1.96 -8.41 -17.15
CA VAL A 52 1.56 -7.46 -16.10
C VAL A 52 2.78 -6.89 -15.38
N LEU A 53 2.77 -5.57 -15.16
CA LEU A 53 3.71 -4.87 -14.29
C LEU A 53 2.96 -4.41 -13.03
N ILE A 54 3.47 -4.82 -11.85
CA ILE A 54 2.92 -4.41 -10.55
C ILE A 54 3.89 -3.44 -9.90
N ASN A 55 3.52 -2.17 -9.84
CA ASN A 55 4.33 -1.15 -9.22
C ASN A 55 4.11 -1.09 -7.70
N CYS A 56 4.94 -1.85 -6.96
CA CYS A 56 5.00 -1.83 -5.50
C CYS A 56 6.01 -0.82 -4.95
N ALA A 57 6.90 -0.30 -5.80
CA ALA A 57 7.91 0.68 -5.37
C ALA A 57 7.27 2.06 -5.16
N ALA A 58 7.66 2.70 -4.08
CA ALA A 58 7.29 4.08 -3.77
C ALA A 58 8.23 4.67 -2.72
N PHE A 59 8.37 5.99 -2.71
CA PHE A 59 8.99 6.72 -1.61
C PHE A 59 7.94 6.87 -0.49
N THR A 60 7.93 5.92 0.46
CA THR A 60 6.87 5.75 1.47
C THR A 60 7.18 6.39 2.82
N GLN A 61 8.35 7.01 2.98
CA GLN A 61 8.72 7.70 4.22
C GLN A 61 7.99 9.04 4.29
N VAL A 62 6.72 8.99 4.75
CA VAL A 62 5.75 10.09 4.71
C VAL A 62 6.33 11.42 5.21
N ASP A 63 7.07 11.38 6.34
CA ASP A 63 7.68 12.59 6.92
C ASP A 63 8.87 13.10 6.09
N ARG A 64 9.67 12.22 5.50
CA ARG A 64 10.76 12.61 4.59
C ARG A 64 10.24 13.17 3.27
N CYS A 65 9.04 12.80 2.82
CA CYS A 65 8.46 13.43 1.64
C CYS A 65 8.31 14.95 1.80
N GLU A 66 8.08 15.45 3.02
CA GLU A 66 7.96 16.91 3.26
C GLU A 66 9.30 17.65 3.04
N THR A 67 10.44 16.99 3.27
CA THR A 67 11.78 17.57 3.10
C THR A 67 12.46 17.16 1.79
N GLU A 68 12.02 16.07 1.16
CA GLU A 68 12.56 15.52 -0.08
C GLU A 68 11.48 15.46 -1.17
N ALA A 69 10.73 16.57 -1.33
CA ALA A 69 9.55 16.64 -2.18
C ALA A 69 9.84 16.29 -3.65
N ASP A 70 11.00 16.72 -4.16
CA ASP A 70 11.40 16.45 -5.56
C ASP A 70 11.65 14.96 -5.78
N LEU A 71 12.31 14.28 -4.83
CA LEU A 71 12.51 12.83 -4.91
C LEU A 71 11.18 12.09 -4.77
N ALA A 72 10.32 12.51 -3.85
CA ALA A 72 8.98 11.93 -3.71
C ALA A 72 8.16 12.10 -5.00
N GLN A 73 8.20 13.28 -5.64
CA GLN A 73 7.53 13.54 -6.93
C GLN A 73 8.14 12.69 -8.05
N LEU A 74 9.46 12.56 -8.10
CA LEU A 74 10.15 11.75 -9.11
C LEU A 74 9.69 10.29 -9.03
N ILE A 75 9.75 9.68 -7.85
CA ILE A 75 9.47 8.24 -7.66
C ILE A 75 7.95 7.95 -7.67
N ASN A 76 7.15 8.73 -6.94
CA ASN A 76 5.73 8.45 -6.76
C ASN A 76 4.85 8.98 -7.90
N GLY A 77 5.30 9.98 -8.64
CA GLY A 77 4.57 10.63 -9.75
C GLY A 77 5.23 10.35 -11.09
N THR A 78 6.35 10.99 -11.37
CA THR A 78 6.99 11.01 -12.71
C THR A 78 7.36 9.60 -13.20
N ALA A 79 7.99 8.79 -12.38
CA ALA A 79 8.38 7.42 -12.72
C ALA A 79 7.18 6.53 -13.08
N VAL A 80 6.03 6.75 -12.43
CA VAL A 80 4.80 6.03 -12.77
C VAL A 80 4.34 6.36 -14.20
N GLY A 81 4.56 7.60 -14.66
CA GLY A 81 4.32 7.97 -16.07
C GLY A 81 5.21 7.18 -17.03
N TRP A 82 6.48 7.01 -16.72
CA TRP A 82 7.40 6.21 -17.53
C TRP A 82 7.05 4.71 -17.52
N LEU A 83 6.57 4.18 -16.37
CA LEU A 83 6.05 2.82 -16.30
C LEU A 83 4.79 2.66 -17.17
N ALA A 84 3.88 3.64 -17.13
CA ALA A 84 2.68 3.62 -17.96
C ALA A 84 3.02 3.67 -19.46
N GLU A 85 3.96 4.52 -19.87
CA GLU A 85 4.47 4.60 -21.25
C GLU A 85 5.10 3.27 -21.71
N ALA A 86 5.94 2.65 -20.85
CA ALA A 86 6.59 1.39 -21.15
C ALA A 86 5.58 0.23 -21.25
N CYS A 87 4.59 0.17 -20.34
CA CYS A 87 3.52 -0.82 -20.39
C CYS A 87 2.65 -0.65 -21.63
N GLU A 88 2.22 0.58 -21.96
CA GLU A 88 1.42 0.86 -23.15
C GLU A 88 2.14 0.41 -24.43
N ALA A 89 3.45 0.72 -24.54
CA ALA A 89 4.26 0.33 -25.71
C ALA A 89 4.40 -1.19 -25.89
N GLN A 90 4.29 -1.98 -24.82
CA GLN A 90 4.40 -3.45 -24.85
C GLN A 90 3.03 -4.16 -24.78
N GLY A 91 1.91 -3.42 -24.65
CA GLY A 91 0.59 -3.97 -24.40
C GLY A 91 0.45 -4.66 -23.03
N ALA A 92 1.38 -4.38 -22.12
CA ALA A 92 1.38 -4.92 -20.77
C ALA A 92 0.31 -4.21 -19.90
N ARG A 93 -0.22 -4.92 -18.91
CA ARG A 93 -1.09 -4.35 -17.89
C ARG A 93 -0.27 -3.64 -16.82
N LEU A 94 -0.67 -2.45 -16.39
CA LEU A 94 -0.07 -1.74 -15.27
C LEU A 94 -0.97 -1.82 -14.03
N ILE A 95 -0.45 -2.37 -12.91
CA ILE A 95 -1.08 -2.27 -11.60
C ILE A 95 -0.29 -1.27 -10.77
N GLN A 96 -0.92 -0.14 -10.43
CA GLN A 96 -0.34 0.91 -9.59
C GLN A 96 -0.86 0.81 -8.16
N ILE A 97 0.03 0.56 -7.20
CA ILE A 97 -0.33 0.64 -5.79
C ILE A 97 -0.38 2.11 -5.36
N SER A 98 -1.52 2.53 -4.81
CA SER A 98 -1.77 3.87 -4.27
C SER A 98 -2.14 3.81 -2.78
N THR A 99 -2.66 4.92 -2.24
CA THR A 99 -2.81 5.14 -0.80
C THR A 99 -4.13 5.84 -0.47
N ASP A 100 -4.61 5.62 0.74
CA ASP A 100 -5.66 6.38 1.41
C ASP A 100 -5.30 7.86 1.66
N TYR A 101 -4.01 8.23 1.67
CA TYR A 101 -3.53 9.61 1.86
C TYR A 101 -3.86 10.55 0.69
N VAL A 102 -4.52 10.09 -0.35
CA VAL A 102 -5.09 10.94 -1.40
C VAL A 102 -6.30 11.74 -0.91
N PHE A 103 -6.88 11.38 0.24
CA PHE A 103 -7.98 12.06 0.89
C PHE A 103 -7.50 13.00 2.01
N ASP A 104 -8.30 14.03 2.34
CA ASP A 104 -7.95 15.05 3.34
C ASP A 104 -8.21 14.62 4.80
N GLY A 105 -8.94 13.55 5.01
CA GLY A 105 -9.26 13.04 6.33
C GLY A 105 -10.44 13.71 7.02
N THR A 106 -11.26 14.49 6.31
CA THR A 106 -12.44 15.17 6.86
C THR A 106 -13.73 14.36 6.73
N GLY A 107 -13.65 13.16 6.11
CA GLY A 107 -14.78 12.28 5.91
C GLY A 107 -15.40 11.77 7.21
N THR A 108 -16.70 11.51 7.19
CA THR A 108 -17.47 10.93 8.30
C THR A 108 -18.05 9.55 7.95
N ARG A 109 -17.72 9.03 6.79
CA ARG A 109 -18.04 7.70 6.27
C ARG A 109 -16.85 7.17 5.45
N PRO A 110 -16.75 5.88 5.19
CA PRO A 110 -15.73 5.34 4.30
C PRO A 110 -15.74 6.06 2.93
N TYR A 111 -14.55 6.49 2.49
CA TYR A 111 -14.36 7.13 1.20
C TYR A 111 -14.61 6.13 0.07
N ARG A 112 -15.31 6.59 -0.97
CA ARG A 112 -15.53 5.85 -2.22
C ARG A 112 -14.50 6.26 -3.27
N GLU A 113 -14.36 5.47 -4.31
CA GLU A 113 -13.43 5.73 -5.41
C GLU A 113 -13.72 7.02 -6.16
N ASP A 114 -14.99 7.45 -6.21
CA ASP A 114 -15.48 8.67 -6.86
C ASP A 114 -15.54 9.90 -5.93
N ASP A 115 -15.22 9.75 -4.64
CA ASP A 115 -15.13 10.89 -3.73
C ASP A 115 -13.96 11.81 -4.13
N PRO A 116 -14.13 13.14 -3.96
CA PRO A 116 -13.08 14.10 -4.28
C PRO A 116 -11.80 13.85 -3.48
N THR A 117 -10.67 13.80 -4.15
CA THR A 117 -9.36 13.71 -3.52
C THR A 117 -8.84 15.10 -3.16
N ASN A 118 -8.22 15.23 -1.96
CA ASN A 118 -7.64 16.48 -1.48
C ASN A 118 -6.46 16.20 -0.51
N PRO A 119 -5.33 15.67 -1.01
CA PRO A 119 -4.23 15.21 -0.16
C PRO A 119 -3.60 16.36 0.64
N VAL A 120 -3.38 16.14 1.95
CA VAL A 120 -2.86 17.15 2.89
C VAL A 120 -1.34 17.06 3.10
N SER A 121 -0.67 16.05 2.53
CA SER A 121 0.77 15.82 2.63
C SER A 121 1.43 15.75 1.25
N VAL A 122 2.75 15.95 1.19
CA VAL A 122 3.55 15.74 -0.05
C VAL A 122 3.40 14.30 -0.53
N TYR A 123 3.48 13.32 0.39
CA TYR A 123 3.28 11.92 0.06
C TYR A 123 1.94 11.69 -0.67
N GLY A 124 0.84 12.15 -0.10
CA GLY A 124 -0.49 12.01 -0.71
C GLY A 124 -0.59 12.68 -2.08
N ARG A 125 -0.04 13.91 -2.22
CA ARG A 125 -0.03 14.64 -3.50
C ARG A 125 0.75 13.91 -4.58
N THR A 126 1.95 13.42 -4.26
CA THR A 126 2.80 12.71 -5.24
C THR A 126 2.22 11.35 -5.62
N LYS A 127 1.58 10.63 -4.69
CA LYS A 127 0.87 9.39 -4.98
C LYS A 127 -0.36 9.63 -5.86
N LEU A 128 -1.12 10.71 -5.62
CA LEU A 128 -2.25 11.10 -6.46
C LEU A 128 -1.80 11.47 -7.89
N ASP A 129 -0.65 12.15 -8.04
CA ASP A 129 -0.07 12.37 -9.35
C ASP A 129 0.26 11.05 -10.04
N GLY A 130 0.85 10.09 -9.31
CA GLY A 130 1.11 8.74 -9.81
C GLY A 130 -0.15 8.02 -10.29
N GLU A 131 -1.30 8.18 -9.63
CA GLU A 131 -2.58 7.65 -10.13
C GLU A 131 -2.95 8.24 -11.51
N ARG A 132 -2.81 9.56 -11.65
CA ARG A 132 -3.08 10.26 -12.92
C ARG A 132 -2.14 9.80 -14.04
N GLN A 133 -0.87 9.56 -13.71
CA GLN A 133 0.11 9.04 -14.65
C GLN A 133 -0.19 7.59 -15.03
N ALA A 134 -0.54 6.73 -14.08
CA ALA A 134 -0.90 5.33 -14.34
C ALA A 134 -2.13 5.20 -15.25
N ALA A 135 -3.10 6.11 -15.09
CA ALA A 135 -4.31 6.14 -15.90
C ALA A 135 -4.06 6.43 -17.40
N ARG A 136 -2.84 6.83 -17.79
CA ARG A 136 -2.44 7.00 -19.20
C ARG A 136 -2.17 5.66 -19.91
N CYS A 137 -1.93 4.58 -19.16
CA CYS A 137 -1.87 3.24 -19.71
C CYS A 137 -3.30 2.71 -19.92
N SER A 138 -3.62 2.27 -21.14
CA SER A 138 -4.97 1.81 -21.52
C SER A 138 -5.44 0.60 -20.69
N ARG A 139 -4.49 -0.26 -20.27
CA ARG A 139 -4.73 -1.45 -19.45
C ARG A 139 -4.20 -1.24 -18.03
N HIS A 140 -4.80 -0.29 -17.29
CA HIS A 140 -4.38 -0.01 -15.93
C HIS A 140 -5.37 -0.47 -14.87
N LEU A 141 -4.83 -0.77 -13.67
CA LEU A 141 -5.57 -0.87 -12.42
C LEU A 141 -4.83 -0.06 -11.36
N ILE A 142 -5.52 0.86 -10.72
CA ILE A 142 -5.02 1.62 -9.57
C ILE A 142 -5.66 1.03 -8.31
N ALA A 143 -4.85 0.52 -7.39
CA ALA A 143 -5.30 -0.06 -6.13
C ALA A 143 -4.90 0.86 -4.96
N ARG A 144 -5.86 1.64 -4.43
CA ARG A 144 -5.64 2.37 -3.18
C ARG A 144 -5.72 1.42 -2.00
N THR A 145 -4.71 1.43 -1.17
CA THR A 145 -4.64 0.61 0.05
C THR A 145 -4.27 1.47 1.25
N SER A 146 -4.31 0.91 2.47
CA SER A 146 -3.96 1.62 3.69
C SER A 146 -3.25 0.71 4.69
N TRP A 147 -2.36 1.30 5.50
CA TRP A 147 -1.74 0.70 6.69
C TRP A 147 -1.19 -0.71 6.45
N LEU A 148 -0.42 -0.86 5.35
CA LEU A 148 0.13 -2.16 4.97
C LEU A 148 1.07 -2.70 6.04
N TYR A 149 0.87 -3.97 6.40
CA TYR A 149 1.72 -4.72 7.30
C TYR A 149 1.77 -6.20 6.92
N ASP A 150 2.75 -6.91 7.47
CA ASP A 150 2.87 -8.37 7.36
C ASP A 150 3.76 -8.90 8.51
N ALA A 151 3.86 -10.21 8.67
CA ALA A 151 4.81 -10.86 9.58
C ALA A 151 6.26 -10.48 9.25
N TRP A 152 6.56 -10.24 7.97
CA TRP A 152 7.88 -9.87 7.46
C TRP A 152 8.00 -8.36 7.19
N GLY A 153 9.24 -7.85 7.35
CA GLY A 153 9.60 -6.48 7.00
C GLY A 153 9.38 -5.45 8.10
N LYS A 154 9.68 -4.19 7.77
CA LYS A 154 9.51 -3.06 8.68
C LYS A 154 8.10 -2.48 8.55
N ASN A 155 7.28 -2.65 9.56
CA ASN A 155 5.90 -2.16 9.60
C ASN A 155 5.47 -1.86 11.04
N PHE A 156 4.23 -1.38 11.21
CA PHE A 156 3.69 -1.02 12.51
C PHE A 156 3.59 -2.22 13.47
N LEU A 157 3.10 -3.38 12.99
CA LEU A 157 2.98 -4.59 13.79
C LEU A 157 4.34 -4.99 14.40
N ASN A 158 5.38 -5.14 13.57
CA ASN A 158 6.71 -5.51 14.01
C ASN A 158 7.35 -4.45 14.93
N THR A 159 7.04 -3.16 14.68
CA THR A 159 7.49 -2.06 15.54
C THR A 159 6.87 -2.17 16.93
N MET A 160 5.56 -2.45 17.03
CA MET A 160 4.86 -2.62 18.31
C MET A 160 5.36 -3.84 19.08
N LEU A 161 5.49 -4.99 18.42
CA LEU A 161 6.01 -6.20 19.05
C LEU A 161 7.45 -6.01 19.57
N ASN A 162 8.32 -5.39 18.81
CA ASN A 162 9.71 -5.11 19.21
C ASN A 162 9.77 -4.14 20.41
N ALA A 163 8.94 -3.10 20.42
CA ALA A 163 8.89 -2.15 21.53
C ALA A 163 8.35 -2.79 22.80
N ALA A 164 7.35 -3.65 22.70
CA ALA A 164 6.80 -4.41 23.82
C ALA A 164 7.82 -5.41 24.39
N ALA A 165 8.56 -6.12 23.52
CA ALA A 165 9.62 -7.04 23.95
C ALA A 165 10.75 -6.34 24.74
N GLN A 166 10.93 -5.03 24.53
CA GLN A 166 11.87 -4.19 25.31
C GLN A 166 11.29 -3.67 26.63
N GLY A 167 10.06 -4.07 27.00
CA GLY A 167 9.38 -3.61 28.21
C GLY A 167 9.00 -2.12 28.21
N ARG A 168 8.92 -1.47 27.04
CA ARG A 168 8.62 -0.04 26.91
C ARG A 168 7.14 0.23 27.14
N ALA A 169 6.82 1.24 27.95
CA ALA A 169 5.49 1.84 27.95
C ALA A 169 5.25 2.56 26.61
N LEU A 170 4.10 2.34 25.99
CA LEU A 170 3.78 2.85 24.67
C LEU A 170 2.63 3.85 24.73
N ARG A 171 2.80 4.97 24.02
CA ARG A 171 1.73 5.92 23.72
C ARG A 171 1.46 5.88 22.21
N VAL A 172 0.21 5.62 21.84
CA VAL A 172 -0.15 5.43 20.44
C VAL A 172 -1.37 6.29 20.09
N VAL A 173 -1.32 6.92 18.93
CA VAL A 173 -2.36 7.83 18.41
C VAL A 173 -3.70 7.12 18.30
N ASP A 174 -4.77 7.76 18.81
CA ASP A 174 -6.15 7.21 18.87
C ASP A 174 -7.19 8.08 18.17
N ASP A 175 -6.76 9.14 17.49
CA ASP A 175 -7.60 10.07 16.72
C ASP A 175 -7.34 10.02 15.21
N GLN A 176 -6.67 8.96 14.72
CA GLN A 176 -6.52 8.64 13.31
C GLN A 176 -7.18 7.31 13.02
N HIS A 177 -8.19 7.31 12.13
CA HIS A 177 -9.00 6.15 11.75
C HIS A 177 -8.62 5.63 10.38
N GLY A 178 -8.42 4.32 10.26
CA GLY A 178 -8.07 3.63 9.01
C GLY A 178 -8.37 2.13 9.09
N ALA A 179 -7.95 1.39 8.06
CA ALA A 179 -8.10 -0.06 8.01
C ALA A 179 -6.72 -0.71 7.79
N PRO A 180 -6.18 -1.44 8.79
CA PRO A 180 -4.96 -2.21 8.61
C PRO A 180 -5.17 -3.29 7.54
N THR A 181 -4.22 -3.40 6.61
CA THR A 181 -4.32 -4.34 5.49
C THR A 181 -3.05 -5.18 5.41
N THR A 182 -3.18 -6.53 5.36
CA THR A 182 -2.00 -7.38 5.21
C THR A 182 -1.52 -7.38 3.77
N CYS A 183 -0.21 -7.42 3.57
CA CYS A 183 0.38 -7.51 2.23
C CYS A 183 -0.07 -8.80 1.52
N ARG A 184 -0.22 -9.90 2.26
CA ARG A 184 -0.68 -11.18 1.72
C ARG A 184 -2.11 -11.12 1.21
N THR A 185 -3.03 -10.54 1.97
CA THR A 185 -4.42 -10.36 1.54
C THR A 185 -4.50 -9.47 0.30
N LEU A 186 -3.74 -8.35 0.31
CA LEU A 186 -3.66 -7.48 -0.87
C LEU A 186 -3.10 -8.24 -2.08
N ALA A 187 -2.03 -9.02 -1.92
CA ALA A 187 -1.45 -9.81 -3.02
C ALA A 187 -2.45 -10.82 -3.62
N ARG A 188 -3.26 -11.49 -2.76
CA ARG A 188 -4.35 -12.38 -3.22
C ARG A 188 -5.41 -11.61 -4.00
N GLN A 189 -5.83 -10.44 -3.52
CA GLN A 189 -6.83 -9.61 -4.20
C GLN A 189 -6.31 -9.08 -5.54
N LEU A 190 -5.05 -8.66 -5.62
CA LEU A 190 -4.43 -8.22 -6.88
C LEU A 190 -4.37 -9.36 -7.91
N LYS A 191 -4.14 -10.61 -7.45
CA LYS A 191 -4.17 -11.78 -8.32
C LYS A 191 -5.54 -11.97 -8.97
N VAL A 192 -6.60 -11.98 -8.16
CA VAL A 192 -7.99 -12.04 -8.64
C VAL A 192 -8.28 -10.88 -9.60
N ALA A 193 -7.86 -9.66 -9.26
CA ALA A 193 -8.08 -8.49 -10.10
C ALA A 193 -7.38 -8.59 -11.48
N VAL A 194 -6.26 -9.33 -11.58
CA VAL A 194 -5.61 -9.62 -12.86
C VAL A 194 -6.36 -10.72 -13.61
N GLU A 195 -6.72 -11.80 -12.95
CA GLU A 195 -7.43 -12.97 -13.54
C GLU A 195 -8.82 -12.57 -14.04
N GLU A 196 -9.51 -11.69 -13.33
CA GLU A 196 -10.85 -11.17 -13.70
C GLU A 196 -10.79 -9.87 -14.53
N GLU A 197 -9.59 -9.45 -14.95
CA GLU A 197 -9.34 -8.28 -15.81
C GLU A 197 -9.92 -6.95 -15.28
N TRP A 198 -9.91 -6.71 -13.97
CA TRP A 198 -10.38 -5.46 -13.38
C TRP A 198 -9.60 -4.26 -13.92
N GLN A 199 -10.28 -3.15 -14.18
CA GLN A 199 -9.67 -1.93 -14.72
C GLN A 199 -10.11 -0.68 -13.95
N GLY A 200 -9.31 0.38 -14.09
CA GLY A 200 -9.56 1.68 -13.50
C GLY A 200 -9.09 1.76 -12.06
N LEU A 201 -9.90 2.34 -11.18
CA LEU A 201 -9.56 2.62 -9.78
C LEU A 201 -10.38 1.74 -8.84
N VAL A 202 -9.73 1.11 -7.86
CA VAL A 202 -10.37 0.34 -6.80
C VAL A 202 -9.73 0.65 -5.45
N HIS A 203 -10.52 0.52 -4.38
CA HIS A 203 -10.02 0.50 -3.01
C HIS A 203 -9.75 -0.95 -2.58
N ALA A 204 -8.53 -1.26 -2.19
CA ALA A 204 -8.06 -2.60 -1.83
C ALA A 204 -7.53 -2.62 -0.39
N THR A 205 -8.44 -2.47 0.58
CA THR A 205 -8.18 -2.55 2.02
C THR A 205 -9.00 -3.65 2.65
N CYS A 206 -8.56 -4.18 3.78
CA CYS A 206 -9.41 -4.99 4.65
C CYS A 206 -10.65 -4.21 5.08
N GLN A 207 -11.69 -4.93 5.48
CA GLN A 207 -12.96 -4.36 5.93
C GLN A 207 -12.89 -3.92 7.39
N GLY A 208 -13.82 -3.05 7.81
CA GLY A 208 -13.86 -2.47 9.14
C GLY A 208 -12.92 -1.27 9.29
N GLU A 209 -12.87 -0.75 10.49
CA GLU A 209 -12.02 0.39 10.85
C GLU A 209 -11.44 0.24 12.26
N THR A 210 -10.34 0.91 12.51
CA THR A 210 -9.74 1.04 13.83
C THR A 210 -8.87 2.29 13.88
N THR A 211 -8.33 2.59 15.08
CA THR A 211 -7.26 3.58 15.26
C THR A 211 -5.90 2.89 15.34
N TRP A 212 -4.80 3.65 15.27
CA TRP A 212 -3.46 3.08 15.52
C TRP A 212 -3.36 2.48 16.93
N HIS A 213 -3.95 3.13 17.94
CA HIS A 213 -4.03 2.59 19.31
C HIS A 213 -4.86 1.31 19.35
N GLY A 214 -6.04 1.30 18.72
CA GLY A 214 -6.89 0.11 18.63
C GLY A 214 -6.19 -1.05 17.91
N PHE A 215 -5.42 -0.77 16.88
CA PHE A 215 -4.62 -1.77 16.17
C PHE A 215 -3.48 -2.32 17.06
N ALA A 216 -2.72 -1.44 17.75
CA ALA A 216 -1.70 -1.87 18.70
C ALA A 216 -2.27 -2.77 19.80
N LYS A 217 -3.43 -2.39 20.37
CA LYS A 217 -4.15 -3.19 21.38
C LYS A 217 -4.49 -4.59 20.84
N ALA A 218 -5.05 -4.68 19.63
CA ALA A 218 -5.39 -5.97 19.02
C ALA A 218 -4.16 -6.85 18.76
N ILE A 219 -3.01 -6.26 18.36
CA ILE A 219 -1.74 -6.97 18.20
C ILE A 219 -1.32 -7.63 19.51
N PHE A 220 -1.35 -6.88 20.62
CA PHE A 220 -0.93 -7.39 21.93
C PHE A 220 -1.90 -8.44 22.48
N GLU A 221 -3.21 -8.24 22.31
CA GLU A 221 -4.23 -9.22 22.65
C GLU A 221 -4.01 -10.54 21.90
N ALA A 222 -3.79 -10.47 20.58
CA ALA A 222 -3.55 -11.65 19.75
C ALA A 222 -2.25 -12.40 20.10
N LYS A 223 -1.24 -11.69 20.64
CA LYS A 223 0.03 -12.29 21.10
C LYS A 223 -0.01 -12.72 22.60
N GLY A 224 -1.10 -12.45 23.31
CA GLY A 224 -1.21 -12.71 24.76
C GLY A 224 -0.23 -11.87 25.60
N MET A 225 0.15 -10.67 25.11
CA MET A 225 1.11 -9.78 25.77
C MET A 225 0.39 -8.76 26.65
N SER A 226 0.86 -8.59 27.88
CA SER A 226 0.46 -7.47 28.75
C SER A 226 1.44 -6.32 28.60
N VAL A 227 0.99 -5.23 27.96
CA VAL A 227 1.82 -4.06 27.63
C VAL A 227 1.18 -2.81 28.23
N ALA A 228 1.99 -1.93 28.84
CA ALA A 228 1.56 -0.61 29.27
C ALA A 228 1.29 0.26 28.02
N LEU A 229 0.07 0.18 27.48
CA LEU A 229 -0.39 0.90 26.30
C LEU A 229 -1.37 1.99 26.70
N SER A 230 -1.14 3.22 26.27
CA SER A 230 -2.04 4.36 26.48
C SER A 230 -2.31 5.11 25.17
N PRO A 231 -3.53 5.66 24.99
CA PRO A 231 -3.83 6.50 23.86
C PRO A 231 -3.14 7.87 23.97
N CYS A 232 -2.94 8.51 22.81
CA CYS A 232 -2.61 9.92 22.71
C CYS A 232 -3.30 10.53 21.48
N THR A 233 -3.31 11.85 21.39
CA THR A 233 -3.82 12.52 20.21
C THR A 233 -2.71 12.77 19.20
N THR A 234 -3.06 13.09 17.95
CA THR A 234 -2.12 13.56 16.93
C THR A 234 -1.38 14.82 17.39
N ALA A 235 -2.03 15.69 18.15
CA ALA A 235 -1.42 16.88 18.71
C ALA A 235 -0.33 16.57 19.76
N ASP A 236 -0.47 15.49 20.52
CA ASP A 236 0.54 15.01 21.47
C ASP A 236 1.74 14.37 20.79
N TYR A 237 1.62 13.98 19.52
CA TYR A 237 2.67 13.33 18.74
C TYR A 237 2.89 14.04 17.40
N PRO A 238 3.42 15.28 17.43
CA PRO A 238 3.60 16.07 16.22
C PRO A 238 4.59 15.42 15.26
N THR A 239 4.26 15.44 13.97
CA THR A 239 5.08 14.89 12.89
C THR A 239 5.19 15.91 11.77
N PRO A 240 6.29 15.90 10.95
CA PRO A 240 6.47 16.82 9.83
C PRO A 240 5.31 16.78 8.83
N ALA A 241 4.88 15.59 8.45
CA ALA A 241 3.74 15.42 7.54
C ALA A 241 2.41 15.44 8.28
N ARG A 242 1.44 16.16 7.76
CA ARG A 242 0.05 16.07 8.22
C ARG A 242 -0.56 14.74 7.79
N ARG A 243 -1.23 14.06 8.73
CA ARG A 243 -1.92 12.80 8.49
C ARG A 243 -3.44 12.99 8.52
N PRO A 244 -4.20 12.30 7.64
CA PRO A 244 -5.66 12.35 7.67
C PRO A 244 -6.20 11.77 8.98
N ALA A 245 -7.16 12.45 9.62
CA ALA A 245 -7.82 11.95 10.82
C ALA A 245 -8.74 10.76 10.52
N TYR A 246 -9.33 10.73 9.33
CA TYR A 246 -10.18 9.63 8.86
C TYR A 246 -9.78 9.25 7.43
N SER A 247 -9.36 8.00 7.22
CA SER A 247 -8.92 7.52 5.89
C SER A 247 -9.46 6.14 5.52
N VAL A 248 -10.56 5.73 6.16
CA VAL A 248 -11.21 4.45 5.87
C VAL A 248 -11.75 4.44 4.44
N LEU A 249 -11.44 3.38 3.69
CA LEU A 249 -11.84 3.20 2.29
C LEU A 249 -13.01 2.22 2.15
N SER A 250 -14.01 2.56 1.32
CA SER A 250 -15.13 1.66 1.01
C SER A 250 -14.65 0.53 0.08
N GLY A 251 -15.17 -0.69 0.31
CA GLY A 251 -14.97 -1.84 -0.57
C GLY A 251 -16.09 -2.07 -1.57
N ASP A 252 -17.05 -1.13 -1.72
CA ASP A 252 -18.25 -1.35 -2.51
C ASP A 252 -17.94 -1.65 -3.98
N ARG A 253 -17.01 -0.93 -4.60
CA ARG A 253 -16.65 -1.13 -6.00
C ARG A 253 -16.01 -2.50 -6.26
N ARG A 254 -15.17 -3.02 -5.33
CA ARG A 254 -14.61 -4.37 -5.48
C ARG A 254 -15.69 -5.42 -5.57
N ARG A 255 -16.70 -5.35 -4.69
CA ARG A 255 -17.84 -6.28 -4.65
C ARG A 255 -18.70 -6.25 -5.91
N ILE A 256 -18.69 -5.11 -6.62
CA ILE A 256 -19.40 -4.98 -7.92
C ILE A 256 -18.54 -5.53 -9.06
N LEU A 257 -17.22 -5.35 -9.00
CA LEU A 257 -16.30 -5.76 -10.08
C LEU A 257 -16.15 -7.29 -10.15
N GLY A 258 -16.17 -8.00 -9.03
CA GLY A 258 -16.00 -9.44 -9.00
C GLY A 258 -15.72 -9.99 -7.62
N THR A 259 -14.78 -10.94 -7.54
CA THR A 259 -14.47 -11.65 -6.29
C THR A 259 -13.73 -10.77 -5.29
N ASP A 260 -14.38 -10.44 -4.16
CA ASP A 260 -13.78 -9.70 -3.04
C ASP A 260 -13.20 -10.65 -1.98
N LEU A 261 -11.89 -10.72 -1.89
CA LEU A 261 -11.14 -11.53 -0.91
C LEU A 261 -10.69 -10.74 0.33
N MET A 262 -11.08 -9.46 0.44
CA MET A 262 -10.63 -8.60 1.54
C MET A 262 -11.48 -8.88 2.80
N PRO A 263 -10.94 -9.57 3.82
CA PRO A 263 -11.66 -9.92 5.04
C PRO A 263 -11.79 -8.70 5.97
N GLU A 264 -12.48 -8.88 7.08
CA GLU A 264 -12.40 -7.97 8.22
C GLU A 264 -10.96 -7.95 8.75
N TRP A 265 -10.45 -6.76 9.12
CA TRP A 265 -9.03 -6.57 9.45
C TRP A 265 -8.53 -7.43 10.63
N ARG A 266 -9.38 -7.77 11.60
CA ARG A 266 -9.02 -8.67 12.72
C ARG A 266 -8.82 -10.11 12.27
N VAL A 267 -9.58 -10.55 11.27
CA VAL A 267 -9.38 -11.88 10.66
C VAL A 267 -8.02 -11.92 9.96
N ALA A 268 -7.71 -10.88 9.18
CA ALA A 268 -6.40 -10.77 8.54
C ALA A 268 -5.25 -10.68 9.55
N LEU A 269 -5.44 -9.97 10.67
CA LEU A 269 -4.45 -9.92 11.75
C LEU A 269 -4.21 -11.31 12.37
N ALA A 270 -5.28 -12.07 12.63
CA ALA A 270 -5.16 -13.40 13.21
C ALA A 270 -4.36 -14.36 12.30
N GLU A 271 -4.54 -14.28 10.96
CA GLU A 271 -3.73 -15.06 10.00
C GLU A 271 -2.24 -14.73 10.14
N VAL A 272 -1.87 -13.44 10.16
CA VAL A 272 -0.46 -13.02 10.30
C VAL A 272 0.13 -13.41 11.66
N MET A 273 -0.66 -13.30 12.74
CA MET A 273 -0.20 -13.67 14.09
C MET A 273 0.06 -15.17 14.20
N GLY A 274 -0.70 -16.01 13.46
CA GLY A 274 -0.46 -17.46 13.39
C GLY A 274 0.90 -17.81 12.76
N GLU A 275 1.47 -16.97 11.91
CA GLU A 275 2.81 -17.17 11.32
C GLU A 275 3.95 -16.72 12.24
N LEU A 276 3.64 -15.86 13.21
CA LEU A 276 4.59 -15.35 14.21
C LEU A 276 4.56 -16.18 15.51
N ALA A 277 3.74 -17.25 15.57
CA ALA A 277 3.54 -18.10 16.73
C ALA A 277 4.73 -19.04 17.01
#